data_6e859265cb3e40cb2865b87daefee15e
#
_entry.id   6e859265cb3e40cb2865b87daefee15e
#
_cell.length_a   1.000
_cell.length_b   1.000
_cell.length_c   1.000
_cell.angle_alpha   90.00
_cell.angle_beta   90.00
_cell.angle_gamma   90.00
#
_symmetry.space_group_name_H-M   'P 1'
#
loop_
_entity.id
_entity.type
_entity.pdbx_description
1 polymer ?
#
loop_
_entity_poly.entity_id
_entity_poly.type
_entity_poly.pdbx_seq_one_letter_code
_entity_poly.pdbx_strand_id
1 'polypeptide(L)'
;MSSRLITKVPNRPNFYFFDTALKDGKKLTVKFCLFTKDLDEAVRLANSIKAAVNEALAKKITTTHSNSKSLRALINIKRQNERCIKQNGIFLDVSEYKELSQEVIAKFYNLVAPEEKLEKELKTLLDAPLSPKETSPLSFEAVAKRYVQTECLKLKSSDKTKGYYVKTGKLLDEFFKDHQGKEFSYGDAENFQTTLASKKLNKKTINNYTSYSKRLFDYAIKMGKLTTNPFKMLTSFKISADEKSPKDNFSLDELKIVFATKRLDLRNYMMFALHTGLRLNEIWQLDDKSVGEEDGIKFINVKTAKQKGGVSKYRQIPIHKNIEYLGDLKWLEQIKKGKESSDYFGKRLNRHIHKSIPSANVSFHRLRGNFAKAIKDYCLENSLADLTSVLLGHSTDLATDTYAKGVSLKAKKEALKGLDDYHLLII
;
A
#
# COMPACT_ATOMS: atom_id res chain seq x y z
N MET A 1 -24.48 -11.29 38.74
CA MET A 1 -25.43 -11.05 37.60
C MET A 1 -24.81 -10.49 36.32
N SER A 2 -23.49 -10.35 36.22
CA SER A 2 -22.83 -9.66 35.08
C SER A 2 -22.39 -10.54 33.92
N SER A 3 -22.50 -11.88 34.04
CA SER A 3 -21.97 -12.78 33.01
C SER A 3 -22.75 -12.89 31.70
N ARG A 4 -23.97 -12.33 31.65
CA ARG A 4 -24.83 -12.41 30.45
C ARG A 4 -24.52 -11.34 29.38
N LEU A 5 -23.77 -10.30 29.73
CA LEU A 5 -23.45 -9.20 28.82
C LEU A 5 -22.10 -9.36 28.08
N ILE A 6 -21.34 -10.37 28.45
CA ILE A 6 -19.99 -10.60 27.95
C ILE A 6 -19.89 -11.98 27.34
N THR A 7 -19.31 -12.04 26.16
CA THR A 7 -19.07 -13.31 25.47
C THR A 7 -17.64 -13.37 24.98
N LYS A 8 -17.02 -14.53 25.11
CA LYS A 8 -15.73 -14.84 24.49
C LYS A 8 -15.99 -15.61 23.21
N VAL A 9 -15.52 -15.08 22.09
CA VAL A 9 -15.69 -15.73 20.79
C VAL A 9 -14.51 -16.65 20.54
N PRO A 10 -14.70 -17.94 20.18
CA PRO A 10 -13.62 -18.84 19.84
C PRO A 10 -12.67 -18.22 18.83
N ASN A 11 -11.36 -18.45 19.01
CA ASN A 11 -10.28 -17.93 18.15
C ASN A 11 -10.13 -16.40 18.09
N ARG A 12 -10.74 -15.66 19.04
CA ARG A 12 -10.54 -14.21 19.17
C ARG A 12 -10.03 -13.85 20.57
N PRO A 13 -8.97 -13.02 20.67
CA PRO A 13 -8.32 -12.75 21.97
C PRO A 13 -9.14 -11.88 22.91
N ASN A 14 -10.06 -11.07 22.41
CA ASN A 14 -10.77 -10.06 23.18
C ASN A 14 -12.18 -10.51 23.59
N PHE A 15 -12.71 -9.93 24.68
CA PHE A 15 -14.10 -10.08 25.08
C PHE A 15 -15.03 -9.23 24.20
N TYR A 16 -16.30 -9.66 24.11
CA TYR A 16 -17.33 -9.00 23.35
C TYR A 16 -18.52 -8.67 24.25
N PHE A 17 -19.06 -7.45 24.10
CA PHE A 17 -20.35 -7.10 24.64
C PHE A 17 -21.45 -7.68 23.76
N PHE A 18 -22.46 -8.24 24.43
CA PHE A 18 -23.64 -8.78 23.78
C PHE A 18 -24.87 -8.42 24.62
N ASP A 19 -25.81 -7.72 24.02
CA ASP A 19 -27.09 -7.42 24.67
C ASP A 19 -28.23 -7.52 23.68
N THR A 20 -29.39 -7.91 24.18
CA THR A 20 -30.62 -8.01 23.41
C THR A 20 -31.70 -7.23 24.12
N ALA A 21 -32.12 -6.14 23.50
CA ALA A 21 -33.23 -5.32 24.00
C ALA A 21 -34.47 -5.55 23.14
N LEU A 22 -35.64 -5.58 23.79
CA LEU A 22 -36.93 -5.59 23.10
C LEU A 22 -37.46 -4.15 23.05
N LYS A 23 -37.77 -3.66 21.85
CA LYS A 23 -38.43 -2.38 21.64
C LYS A 23 -39.50 -2.56 20.57
N ASP A 24 -40.70 -2.13 20.90
CA ASP A 24 -41.88 -2.18 20.00
C ASP A 24 -42.11 -3.58 19.41
N GLY A 25 -41.89 -4.64 20.22
CA GLY A 25 -42.02 -6.05 19.79
C GLY A 25 -40.90 -6.56 18.91
N LYS A 26 -39.91 -5.74 18.56
CA LYS A 26 -38.75 -6.15 17.76
C LYS A 26 -37.50 -6.36 18.61
N LYS A 27 -36.85 -7.49 18.39
CA LYS A 27 -35.59 -7.85 19.06
C LYS A 27 -34.41 -7.09 18.45
N LEU A 28 -33.79 -6.18 19.21
CA LEU A 28 -32.57 -5.48 18.82
C LEU A 28 -31.39 -6.15 19.49
N THR A 29 -30.49 -6.71 18.70
CA THR A 29 -29.25 -7.32 19.20
C THR A 29 -28.07 -6.38 18.97
N VAL A 30 -27.39 -6.02 20.06
CA VAL A 30 -26.17 -5.20 20.02
C VAL A 30 -24.99 -6.08 20.34
N LYS A 31 -24.05 -6.19 19.41
CA LYS A 31 -22.81 -6.96 19.58
C LYS A 31 -21.62 -6.16 19.11
N PHE A 32 -20.60 -6.00 19.96
CA PHE A 32 -19.32 -5.40 19.57
C PHE A 32 -18.18 -5.84 20.45
N CYS A 33 -16.96 -5.73 19.93
CA CYS A 33 -15.74 -6.13 20.62
C CYS A 33 -15.37 -5.13 21.72
N LEU A 34 -15.03 -5.54 22.93
CA LEU A 34 -14.60 -4.67 24.03
C LEU A 34 -13.10 -4.33 23.96
N PHE A 35 -12.35 -4.94 23.06
CA PHE A 35 -10.89 -4.77 22.82
C PHE A 35 -10.02 -4.99 24.07
N THR A 36 -10.53 -5.65 25.07
CA THR A 36 -9.76 -6.08 26.24
C THR A 36 -9.73 -7.60 26.35
N LYS A 37 -8.64 -8.12 26.91
CA LYS A 37 -8.46 -9.52 27.26
C LYS A 37 -8.69 -9.75 28.76
N ASP A 38 -8.77 -8.67 29.51
CA ASP A 38 -9.00 -8.66 30.94
C ASP A 38 -10.50 -8.76 31.21
N LEU A 39 -10.90 -9.69 32.08
CA LEU A 39 -12.29 -9.96 32.39
C LEU A 39 -12.93 -8.85 33.22
N ASP A 40 -12.24 -8.30 34.18
CA ASP A 40 -12.76 -7.29 35.09
C ASP A 40 -12.94 -5.96 34.33
N GLU A 41 -11.98 -5.61 33.49
CA GLU A 41 -12.12 -4.47 32.58
C GLU A 41 -13.28 -4.69 31.58
N ALA A 42 -13.46 -5.90 31.06
CA ALA A 42 -14.56 -6.23 30.18
C ALA A 42 -15.92 -6.08 30.87
N VAL A 43 -16.03 -6.54 32.12
CA VAL A 43 -17.23 -6.39 32.95
C VAL A 43 -17.57 -4.93 33.20
N ARG A 44 -16.57 -4.13 33.60
CA ARG A 44 -16.73 -2.70 33.84
C ARG A 44 -17.22 -1.97 32.58
N LEU A 45 -16.60 -2.21 31.44
CA LEU A 45 -16.97 -1.63 30.16
C LEU A 45 -18.36 -2.06 29.72
N ALA A 46 -18.72 -3.33 29.89
CA ALA A 46 -20.05 -3.84 29.52
C ALA A 46 -21.16 -3.20 30.35
N ASN A 47 -20.95 -3.02 31.66
CA ASN A 47 -21.92 -2.38 32.53
C ASN A 47 -22.11 -0.90 32.19
N SER A 48 -21.05 -0.17 31.92
CA SER A 48 -21.08 1.22 31.48
C SER A 48 -21.85 1.38 30.16
N ILE A 49 -21.63 0.47 29.22
CA ILE A 49 -22.34 0.46 27.92
C ILE A 49 -23.82 0.13 28.12
N LYS A 50 -24.14 -0.83 28.97
CA LYS A 50 -25.54 -1.18 29.28
C LYS A 50 -26.30 -0.02 29.90
N ALA A 51 -25.69 0.71 30.83
CA ALA A 51 -26.29 1.91 31.43
C ALA A 51 -26.59 2.97 30.36
N ALA A 52 -25.64 3.26 29.48
CA ALA A 52 -25.78 4.21 28.38
C ALA A 52 -26.91 3.81 27.39
N VAL A 53 -26.99 2.51 27.06
CA VAL A 53 -28.03 1.98 26.18
C VAL A 53 -29.41 2.10 26.84
N ASN A 54 -29.53 1.75 28.12
CA ASN A 54 -30.78 1.85 28.85
C ASN A 54 -31.29 3.30 28.97
N GLU A 55 -30.39 4.23 29.22
CA GLU A 55 -30.75 5.65 29.28
C GLU A 55 -31.18 6.21 27.92
N ALA A 56 -30.47 5.87 26.85
CA ALA A 56 -30.89 6.24 25.50
C ALA A 56 -32.26 5.68 25.11
N LEU A 57 -32.58 4.46 25.58
CA LEU A 57 -33.88 3.84 25.39
C LEU A 57 -34.97 4.53 26.24
N ALA A 58 -34.68 4.89 27.50
CA ALA A 58 -35.64 5.55 28.43
C ALA A 58 -36.00 6.95 27.94
N LYS A 59 -35.12 7.68 27.31
CA LYS A 59 -35.34 9.04 26.78
C LYS A 59 -36.08 9.08 25.44
N LYS A 60 -36.73 7.97 25.02
CA LYS A 60 -37.47 7.88 23.74
C LYS A 60 -36.70 8.43 22.53
N ILE A 61 -35.39 8.23 22.48
CA ILE A 61 -34.62 8.45 21.26
C ILE A 61 -35.17 7.42 20.27
N THR A 62 -36.09 7.86 19.43
CA THR A 62 -36.80 7.03 18.44
C THR A 62 -35.77 6.41 17.54
N THR A 63 -35.63 5.09 17.60
CA THR A 63 -34.66 4.31 16.84
C THR A 63 -35.17 4.14 15.42
N THR A 64 -35.04 5.15 14.60
CA THR A 64 -34.97 4.94 13.16
C THR A 64 -33.66 4.19 12.85
N HIS A 65 -33.57 3.53 11.71
CA HIS A 65 -32.37 2.76 11.32
C HIS A 65 -31.08 3.61 11.34
N SER A 66 -31.21 4.91 11.16
CA SER A 66 -30.17 5.95 11.29
C SER A 66 -29.64 6.06 12.72
N ASN A 67 -30.54 6.09 13.72
CA ASN A 67 -30.16 6.25 15.12
C ASN A 67 -29.41 5.05 15.70
N SER A 68 -29.63 3.82 15.19
CA SER A 68 -28.86 2.64 15.61
C SER A 68 -27.44 2.68 15.06
N LYS A 69 -27.23 3.23 13.87
CA LYS A 69 -25.88 3.49 13.31
C LYS A 69 -25.18 4.59 14.10
N SER A 70 -25.88 5.65 14.45
CA SER A 70 -25.37 6.76 15.25
C SER A 70 -24.95 6.33 16.66
N LEU A 71 -25.75 5.50 17.33
CA LEU A 71 -25.39 4.95 18.64
C LEU A 71 -24.16 4.04 18.58
N ARG A 72 -24.06 3.19 17.54
CA ARG A 72 -22.84 2.36 17.31
C ARG A 72 -21.61 3.21 17.05
N ALA A 73 -21.78 4.31 16.35
CA ALA A 73 -20.72 5.26 16.05
C ALA A 73 -20.23 5.96 17.32
N LEU A 74 -21.12 6.47 18.17
CA LEU A 74 -20.78 7.07 19.47
C LEU A 74 -20.05 6.10 20.39
N ILE A 75 -20.50 4.85 20.45
CA ILE A 75 -19.84 3.80 21.21
C ILE A 75 -18.41 3.53 20.67
N ASN A 76 -18.23 3.55 19.36
CA ASN A 76 -16.91 3.38 18.75
C ASN A 76 -15.98 4.56 19.02
N ILE A 77 -16.48 5.80 18.95
CA ILE A 77 -15.73 7.02 19.28
C ILE A 77 -15.26 6.97 20.74
N LYS A 78 -16.18 6.67 21.67
CA LYS A 78 -15.82 6.55 23.08
C LYS A 78 -14.69 5.55 23.30
N ARG A 79 -14.75 4.40 22.65
CA ARG A 79 -13.73 3.35 22.75
C ARG A 79 -12.36 3.79 22.19
N GLN A 80 -12.35 4.51 21.08
CA GLN A 80 -11.12 5.07 20.52
C GLN A 80 -10.54 6.12 21.47
N ASN A 81 -11.38 6.95 22.08
CA ASN A 81 -10.97 7.96 23.03
C ASN A 81 -10.41 7.37 24.33
N GLU A 82 -11.07 6.36 24.93
CA GLU A 82 -10.54 5.64 26.09
C GLU A 82 -9.17 5.01 25.84
N ARG A 83 -8.93 4.53 24.62
CA ARG A 83 -7.61 4.06 24.20
C ARG A 83 -6.57 5.16 24.05
N CYS A 84 -6.96 6.31 23.49
CA CYS A 84 -6.08 7.47 23.32
C CYS A 84 -5.75 8.11 24.66
N ILE A 85 -6.67 8.18 25.61
CA ILE A 85 -6.43 8.70 26.97
C ILE A 85 -5.39 7.85 27.70
N LYS A 86 -5.38 6.53 27.49
CA LYS A 86 -4.35 5.62 28.05
C LYS A 86 -2.98 5.76 27.37
N GLN A 87 -2.89 6.32 26.19
CA GLN A 87 -1.67 6.31 25.40
C GLN A 87 -1.03 7.67 25.09
N ASN A 88 -1.68 8.82 25.07
CA ASN A 88 -1.03 10.14 24.79
C ASN A 88 -2.01 11.30 24.44
N GLY A 89 -3.13 11.44 25.13
CA GLY A 89 -3.98 12.63 24.94
C GLY A 89 -5.26 12.41 24.12
N ILE A 90 -6.16 13.35 24.26
CA ILE A 90 -7.54 13.30 23.76
C ILE A 90 -7.56 13.68 22.27
N PHE A 91 -8.13 12.81 21.43
CA PHE A 91 -8.51 13.15 20.06
C PHE A 91 -9.99 12.83 19.85
N LEU A 92 -10.81 13.87 19.69
CA LEU A 92 -12.21 13.81 19.31
C LEU A 92 -12.32 14.19 17.83
N ASP A 93 -12.69 13.25 16.98
CA ASP A 93 -13.18 13.54 15.65
C ASP A 93 -14.66 13.25 15.59
N VAL A 94 -15.48 14.28 15.80
CA VAL A 94 -16.95 14.24 15.71
C VAL A 94 -17.45 14.71 14.36
N SER A 95 -16.57 15.03 13.41
CA SER A 95 -16.95 15.62 12.12
C SER A 95 -17.69 14.66 11.20
N GLU A 96 -17.59 13.35 11.42
CA GLU A 96 -18.34 12.33 10.66
C GLU A 96 -19.83 12.19 11.09
N TYR A 97 -20.25 12.84 12.18
CA TYR A 97 -21.57 12.65 12.78
C TYR A 97 -22.43 13.92 12.78
N LYS A 98 -22.49 14.58 11.63
CA LYS A 98 -23.32 15.80 11.42
C LYS A 98 -24.80 15.65 11.74
N GLU A 99 -25.29 14.41 11.89
CA GLU A 99 -26.69 14.09 12.16
C GLU A 99 -27.05 14.00 13.65
N LEU A 100 -26.05 14.07 14.55
CA LEU A 100 -26.30 14.06 16.00
C LEU A 100 -26.36 15.49 16.51
N SER A 101 -27.47 15.86 17.17
CA SER A 101 -27.53 17.16 17.82
C SER A 101 -26.45 17.27 18.89
N GLN A 102 -25.84 18.45 19.01
CA GLN A 102 -24.81 18.71 20.04
C GLN A 102 -25.31 18.37 21.46
N GLU A 103 -26.61 18.46 21.69
CA GLU A 103 -27.26 18.08 22.94
C GLU A 103 -27.21 16.57 23.24
N VAL A 104 -27.32 15.72 22.22
CA VAL A 104 -27.21 14.27 22.38
C VAL A 104 -25.73 13.88 22.64
N ILE A 105 -24.80 14.55 21.99
CA ILE A 105 -23.37 14.35 22.20
C ILE A 105 -22.98 14.79 23.63
N ALA A 106 -23.39 15.96 24.08
CA ALA A 106 -23.12 16.47 25.42
C ALA A 106 -23.74 15.59 26.53
N LYS A 107 -24.98 15.15 26.37
CA LYS A 107 -25.63 14.23 27.32
C LYS A 107 -24.95 12.87 27.39
N PHE A 108 -24.42 12.37 26.26
CA PHE A 108 -23.68 11.12 26.24
C PHE A 108 -22.34 11.24 26.97
N TYR A 109 -21.67 12.38 26.85
CA TYR A 109 -20.39 12.64 27.55
C TYR A 109 -20.61 12.80 29.06
N ASN A 110 -21.66 13.49 29.51
CA ASN A 110 -21.96 13.65 30.93
C ASN A 110 -22.30 12.34 31.63
N LEU A 111 -22.79 11.32 30.89
CA LEU A 111 -23.12 10.00 31.42
C LEU A 111 -21.89 9.08 31.64
N VAL A 112 -20.75 9.44 31.08
CA VAL A 112 -19.69 8.50 30.82
C VAL A 112 -18.34 8.91 31.40
N ALA A 113 -18.24 10.12 31.97
CA ALA A 113 -17.01 10.66 32.55
C ALA A 113 -17.19 11.08 34.01
N PRO A 114 -16.15 11.01 34.86
CA PRO A 114 -16.15 11.61 36.18
C PRO A 114 -16.35 13.12 36.06
N GLU A 115 -17.35 13.65 36.78
CA GLU A 115 -17.92 14.97 36.58
C GLU A 115 -16.96 16.17 36.67
N GLU A 116 -15.95 16.12 37.52
CA GLU A 116 -15.18 17.33 37.87
C GLU A 116 -14.11 17.77 36.84
N LYS A 117 -13.62 16.88 36.01
CA LYS A 117 -12.54 17.20 35.06
C LYS A 117 -13.06 17.56 33.67
N LEU A 118 -14.19 17.00 33.32
CA LEU A 118 -14.81 17.16 31.99
C LEU A 118 -15.62 18.45 31.88
N GLU A 119 -16.26 18.90 32.95
CA GLU A 119 -17.00 20.19 32.93
C GLU A 119 -16.07 21.37 32.61
N LYS A 120 -14.84 21.35 33.15
CA LYS A 120 -13.85 22.40 32.91
C LYS A 120 -13.33 22.36 31.49
N GLU A 121 -13.06 21.17 30.96
CA GLU A 121 -12.57 20.99 29.60
C GLU A 121 -13.67 21.17 28.56
N LEU A 122 -14.90 20.69 28.82
CA LEU A 122 -16.06 20.88 27.94
C LEU A 122 -16.54 22.34 27.90
N LYS A 123 -16.50 23.03 29.04
CA LYS A 123 -16.81 24.47 29.10
C LYS A 123 -15.78 25.29 28.35
N THR A 124 -14.50 24.92 28.44
CA THR A 124 -13.41 25.53 27.66
C THR A 124 -13.55 25.24 26.15
N LEU A 125 -14.14 24.10 25.77
CA LEU A 125 -14.37 23.73 24.37
C LEU A 125 -15.68 24.26 23.79
N LEU A 126 -16.72 24.45 24.63
CA LEU A 126 -18.05 24.99 24.22
C LEU A 126 -18.13 26.52 24.31
N ASP A 127 -17.39 27.13 25.25
CA ASP A 127 -17.26 28.58 25.41
C ASP A 127 -16.07 29.15 24.60
N ALA A 128 -15.18 28.28 24.08
CA ALA A 128 -14.29 28.72 23.05
C ALA A 128 -15.16 29.13 21.87
N PRO A 129 -15.22 30.43 21.48
CA PRO A 129 -15.76 30.79 20.19
C PRO A 129 -15.10 29.85 19.22
N LEU A 130 -15.82 29.36 18.21
CA LEU A 130 -15.24 28.65 17.07
C LEU A 130 -14.02 29.46 16.69
N SER A 131 -12.90 29.17 17.38
CA SER A 131 -11.72 30.00 17.34
C SER A 131 -11.35 30.06 15.87
N PRO A 132 -11.10 31.26 15.37
CA PRO A 132 -10.54 31.36 14.04
C PRO A 132 -9.32 30.46 14.09
N LYS A 133 -9.36 29.40 13.28
CA LYS A 133 -8.31 28.43 13.00
C LYS A 133 -7.00 28.87 13.65
N GLU A 134 -6.46 28.12 14.62
CA GLU A 134 -5.06 28.27 14.96
C GLU A 134 -4.29 28.26 13.64
N THR A 135 -3.88 29.43 13.24
CA THR A 135 -3.12 29.66 12.01
C THR A 135 -1.66 29.32 12.24
N SER A 136 -1.40 28.10 12.70
CA SER A 136 -0.11 27.55 12.35
C SER A 136 -0.13 27.35 10.83
N PRO A 137 0.79 27.96 10.09
CA PRO A 137 0.76 27.90 8.62
C PRO A 137 0.66 26.45 8.19
N LEU A 138 -0.25 26.18 7.25
CA LEU A 138 -0.47 24.83 6.74
C LEU A 138 0.85 24.29 6.21
N SER A 139 1.42 23.28 6.85
CA SER A 139 2.59 22.58 6.33
C SER A 139 2.17 21.29 5.68
N PHE A 140 2.38 21.20 4.37
CA PHE A 140 2.15 19.98 3.59
C PHE A 140 3.17 18.89 3.93
N GLU A 141 4.36 19.23 4.40
CA GLU A 141 5.28 18.22 4.94
C GLU A 141 4.72 17.55 6.19
N ALA A 142 4.11 18.32 7.10
CA ALA A 142 3.45 17.77 8.28
C ALA A 142 2.23 16.91 7.89
N VAL A 143 1.42 17.37 6.93
CA VAL A 143 0.30 16.60 6.36
C VAL A 143 0.80 15.30 5.76
N ALA A 144 1.90 15.34 4.98
CA ALA A 144 2.47 14.16 4.34
C ALA A 144 3.03 13.15 5.35
N LYS A 145 3.73 13.62 6.39
CA LYS A 145 4.23 12.76 7.48
C LYS A 145 3.06 12.05 8.18
N ARG A 146 1.99 12.76 8.47
CA ARG A 146 0.79 12.17 9.08
C ARG A 146 0.06 11.22 8.14
N TYR A 147 -0.05 11.54 6.85
CA TYR A 147 -0.59 10.63 5.83
C TYR A 147 0.21 9.32 5.76
N VAL A 148 1.54 9.41 5.84
CA VAL A 148 2.41 8.22 5.86
C VAL A 148 2.17 7.38 7.10
N GLN A 149 2.03 7.99 8.26
CA GLN A 149 1.79 7.28 9.52
C GLN A 149 0.40 6.64 9.62
N THR A 150 -0.59 7.14 8.89
CA THR A 150 -1.97 6.68 8.95
C THR A 150 -2.39 5.90 7.70
N GLU A 151 -2.54 6.58 6.57
CA GLU A 151 -3.08 5.97 5.35
C GLU A 151 -2.09 5.02 4.67
N CYS A 152 -0.80 5.41 4.56
CA CYS A 152 0.20 4.52 3.98
C CYS A 152 0.42 3.25 4.81
N LEU A 153 0.22 3.32 6.13
CA LEU A 153 0.28 2.14 7.00
C LEU A 153 -0.89 1.20 6.72
N LYS A 154 -2.11 1.72 6.65
CA LYS A 154 -3.32 0.94 6.29
C LYS A 154 -3.20 0.28 4.92
N LEU A 155 -2.66 1.01 3.95
CA LEU A 155 -2.48 0.55 2.57
C LEU A 155 -1.23 -0.31 2.37
N LYS A 156 -0.45 -0.58 3.43
CA LYS A 156 0.84 -1.31 3.37
C LYS A 156 1.77 -0.77 2.27
N SER A 157 1.81 0.55 2.14
CA SER A 157 2.62 1.22 1.11
C SER A 157 4.12 0.98 1.32
N SER A 158 4.86 0.85 0.22
CA SER A 158 6.33 0.71 0.28
C SER A 158 7.00 1.98 0.83
N ASP A 159 8.17 1.84 1.44
CA ASP A 159 8.93 2.98 1.98
C ASP A 159 9.30 3.98 0.89
N LYS A 160 9.54 3.52 -0.32
CA LYS A 160 9.74 4.37 -1.49
C LYS A 160 8.51 5.25 -1.77
N THR A 161 7.31 4.68 -1.70
CA THR A 161 6.05 5.42 -1.87
C THR A 161 5.86 6.43 -0.73
N LYS A 162 6.13 6.04 0.51
CA LYS A 162 6.10 6.93 1.68
C LYS A 162 7.06 8.12 1.49
N GLY A 163 8.29 7.84 1.03
CA GLY A 163 9.28 8.87 0.71
C GLY A 163 8.81 9.87 -0.35
N TYR A 164 8.08 9.40 -1.37
CA TYR A 164 7.50 10.31 -2.37
C TYR A 164 6.44 11.25 -1.80
N TYR A 165 5.58 10.79 -0.87
CA TYR A 165 4.62 11.68 -0.20
C TYR A 165 5.33 12.77 0.59
N VAL A 166 6.33 12.42 1.40
CA VAL A 166 7.09 13.40 2.19
C VAL A 166 7.81 14.40 1.28
N LYS A 167 8.45 13.90 0.21
CA LYS A 167 9.10 14.77 -0.78
C LYS A 167 8.11 15.72 -1.46
N THR A 168 6.91 15.23 -1.78
CA THR A 168 5.86 16.07 -2.37
C THR A 168 5.37 17.12 -1.38
N GLY A 169 5.21 16.76 -0.10
CA GLY A 169 4.84 17.72 0.94
C GLY A 169 5.84 18.88 1.05
N LYS A 170 7.14 18.57 1.10
CA LYS A 170 8.20 19.60 1.10
C LYS A 170 8.15 20.50 -0.15
N LEU A 171 7.91 19.89 -1.31
CA LEU A 171 7.83 20.63 -2.56
C LEU A 171 6.63 21.57 -2.61
N LEU A 172 5.50 21.16 -2.02
CA LEU A 172 4.32 22.00 -1.86
C LEU A 172 4.57 23.14 -0.86
N ASP A 173 5.22 22.88 0.26
CA ASP A 173 5.57 23.93 1.24
C ASP A 173 6.52 24.96 0.63
N GLU A 174 7.53 24.52 -0.16
CA GLU A 174 8.43 25.41 -0.89
C GLU A 174 7.68 26.25 -1.92
N PHE A 175 6.77 25.66 -2.67
CA PHE A 175 6.02 26.36 -3.72
C PHE A 175 4.99 27.32 -3.15
N PHE A 176 4.29 26.94 -2.10
CA PHE A 176 3.23 27.72 -1.47
C PHE A 176 3.68 28.52 -0.24
N LYS A 177 4.99 28.72 -0.05
CA LYS A 177 5.54 29.41 1.14
C LYS A 177 4.91 30.79 1.38
N ASP A 178 4.58 31.53 0.32
CA ASP A 178 4.00 32.86 0.37
C ASP A 178 2.46 32.84 0.35
N HIS A 179 1.85 31.66 0.34
CA HIS A 179 0.41 31.45 0.28
C HIS A 179 -0.22 31.50 1.67
N GLN A 180 -0.28 32.72 2.24
CA GLN A 180 -0.78 32.92 3.60
C GLN A 180 -2.31 32.74 3.69
N GLY A 181 -2.75 31.56 4.15
CA GLY A 181 -4.12 31.33 4.62
C GLY A 181 -5.25 31.52 3.58
N LYS A 182 -4.94 31.71 2.31
CA LYS A 182 -5.90 31.86 1.22
C LYS A 182 -6.40 30.49 0.75
N GLU A 183 -7.61 30.45 0.22
CA GLU A 183 -8.10 29.26 -0.48
C GLU A 183 -7.24 29.00 -1.72
N PHE A 184 -6.83 27.74 -1.90
CA PHE A 184 -6.06 27.34 -3.08
C PHE A 184 -6.98 27.27 -4.28
N SER A 185 -6.62 27.99 -5.34
CA SER A 185 -7.34 28.03 -6.62
C SER A 185 -6.86 26.98 -7.60
N TYR A 186 -7.63 26.77 -8.67
CA TYR A 186 -7.19 25.96 -9.82
C TYR A 186 -5.88 26.50 -10.42
N GLY A 187 -5.76 27.84 -10.54
CA GLY A 187 -4.55 28.49 -11.05
C GLY A 187 -3.31 28.17 -10.21
N ASP A 188 -3.44 28.06 -8.89
CA ASP A 188 -2.31 27.68 -8.02
C ASP A 188 -1.82 26.25 -8.32
N ALA A 189 -2.75 25.32 -8.53
CA ALA A 189 -2.41 23.95 -8.86
C ALA A 189 -1.82 23.84 -10.30
N GLU A 190 -2.32 24.62 -11.24
CA GLU A 190 -1.80 24.69 -12.60
C GLU A 190 -0.39 25.31 -12.64
N ASN A 191 -0.17 26.39 -11.88
CA ASN A 191 1.15 27.02 -11.73
C ASN A 191 2.17 26.07 -11.07
N PHE A 192 1.76 25.27 -10.11
CA PHE A 192 2.61 24.22 -9.54
C PHE A 192 3.03 23.22 -10.63
N GLN A 193 2.09 22.76 -11.45
CA GLN A 193 2.36 21.78 -12.50
C GLN A 193 3.28 22.36 -13.60
N THR A 194 3.06 23.59 -14.01
CA THR A 194 3.90 24.29 -15.02
C THR A 194 5.28 24.61 -14.49
N THR A 195 5.40 24.97 -13.21
CA THR A 195 6.72 25.14 -12.56
C THR A 195 7.51 23.85 -12.52
N LEU A 196 6.86 22.70 -12.29
CA LEU A 196 7.53 21.40 -12.40
C LEU A 196 7.99 21.10 -13.83
N ALA A 197 7.22 21.53 -14.84
CA ALA A 197 7.58 21.40 -16.24
C ALA A 197 8.79 22.26 -16.61
N SER A 198 8.85 23.50 -16.12
CA SER A 198 10.01 24.40 -16.35
C SER A 198 11.32 23.87 -15.73
N LYS A 199 11.24 23.07 -14.67
CA LYS A 199 12.40 22.37 -14.08
C LYS A 199 12.88 21.17 -14.93
N LYS A 200 12.44 21.03 -16.18
CA LYS A 200 12.79 19.97 -17.13
C LYS A 200 12.53 18.55 -16.63
N LEU A 201 11.57 18.39 -15.73
CA LEU A 201 11.13 17.06 -15.29
C LEU A 201 10.33 16.38 -16.41
N ASN A 202 10.47 15.06 -16.53
CA ASN A 202 9.66 14.33 -17.51
C ASN A 202 8.17 14.33 -17.11
N LYS A 203 7.28 14.30 -18.09
CA LYS A 203 5.82 14.36 -17.93
C LYS A 203 5.30 13.32 -16.94
N LYS A 204 5.85 12.10 -16.94
CA LYS A 204 5.47 11.03 -15.99
C LYS A 204 5.79 11.41 -14.54
N THR A 205 6.93 12.05 -14.31
CA THR A 205 7.33 12.51 -12.96
C THR A 205 6.41 13.63 -12.50
N ILE A 206 6.07 14.59 -13.39
CA ILE A 206 5.13 15.67 -13.08
C ILE A 206 3.75 15.09 -12.71
N ASN A 207 3.23 14.18 -13.53
CA ASN A 207 1.95 13.50 -13.27
C ASN A 207 1.95 12.75 -11.92
N ASN A 208 3.08 12.15 -11.53
CA ASN A 208 3.21 11.51 -10.23
C ASN A 208 3.13 12.54 -9.09
N TYR A 209 3.87 13.65 -9.18
CA TYR A 209 3.79 14.72 -8.17
C TYR A 209 2.38 15.31 -8.08
N THR A 210 1.72 15.59 -9.21
CA THR A 210 0.32 16.02 -9.24
C THR A 210 -0.61 15.03 -8.55
N SER A 211 -0.42 13.73 -8.78
CA SER A 211 -1.22 12.68 -8.14
C SER A 211 -0.98 12.59 -6.63
N TYR A 212 0.26 12.76 -6.17
CA TYR A 212 0.58 12.80 -4.74
C TYR A 212 0.03 14.07 -4.09
N SER A 213 0.15 15.23 -4.75
CA SER A 213 -0.42 16.50 -4.28
C SER A 213 -1.93 16.38 -4.10
N LYS A 214 -2.63 15.84 -5.11
CA LYS A 214 -4.07 15.59 -5.02
C LYS A 214 -4.45 14.81 -3.76
N ARG A 215 -3.72 13.74 -3.44
CA ARG A 215 -3.99 12.92 -2.25
C ARG A 215 -3.67 13.65 -0.93
N LEU A 216 -2.61 14.45 -0.90
CA LEU A 216 -2.26 15.25 0.28
C LEU A 216 -3.30 16.34 0.54
N PHE A 217 -3.81 17.00 -0.50
CA PHE A 217 -4.90 17.95 -0.37
C PHE A 217 -6.20 17.29 0.10
N ASP A 218 -6.57 16.13 -0.47
CA ASP A 218 -7.74 15.36 0.01
C ASP A 218 -7.58 14.97 1.49
N TYR A 219 -6.37 14.64 1.92
CA TYR A 219 -6.10 14.32 3.31
C TYR A 219 -6.12 15.55 4.21
N ALA A 220 -5.61 16.70 3.76
CA ALA A 220 -5.70 17.96 4.48
C ALA A 220 -7.17 18.42 4.67
N ILE A 221 -8.04 18.15 3.68
CA ILE A 221 -9.47 18.36 3.80
C ILE A 221 -10.08 17.44 4.87
N LYS A 222 -9.73 16.15 4.86
CA LYS A 222 -10.14 15.19 5.91
C LYS A 222 -9.70 15.64 7.32
N MET A 223 -8.58 16.33 7.42
CA MET A 223 -8.07 16.89 8.66
C MET A 223 -8.73 18.23 9.04
N GLY A 224 -9.69 18.75 8.26
CA GLY A 224 -10.31 20.06 8.48
C GLY A 224 -9.39 21.26 8.25
N LYS A 225 -8.22 21.06 7.62
CA LYS A 225 -7.23 22.12 7.35
C LYS A 225 -7.49 22.88 6.05
N LEU A 226 -8.21 22.26 5.12
CA LEU A 226 -8.59 22.82 3.83
C LEU A 226 -10.04 22.50 3.53
N THR A 227 -10.68 23.34 2.68
CA THR A 227 -12.06 23.16 2.23
C THR A 227 -12.14 22.57 0.84
N THR A 228 -11.16 22.86 -0.03
CA THR A 228 -11.17 22.48 -1.43
C THR A 228 -9.86 21.84 -1.86
N ASN A 229 -9.90 21.05 -2.92
CA ASN A 229 -8.71 20.46 -3.54
C ASN A 229 -8.60 20.88 -5.00
N PRO A 230 -7.76 21.86 -5.33
CA PRO A 230 -7.62 22.37 -6.68
C PRO A 230 -7.00 21.35 -7.65
N PHE A 231 -6.24 20.40 -7.15
CA PHE A 231 -5.63 19.34 -7.96
C PHE A 231 -6.63 18.32 -8.51
N LYS A 232 -7.90 18.33 -8.05
CA LYS A 232 -8.91 17.38 -8.57
C LYS A 232 -9.27 17.64 -10.04
N MET A 233 -9.26 18.90 -10.44
CA MET A 233 -9.64 19.33 -11.80
C MET A 233 -8.47 19.32 -12.77
N LEU A 234 -7.23 19.17 -12.28
CA LEU A 234 -6.07 19.15 -13.15
C LEU A 234 -6.04 17.92 -14.05
N THR A 235 -5.80 18.17 -15.32
CA THR A 235 -5.52 17.10 -16.30
C THR A 235 -4.05 16.70 -16.24
N SER A 236 -3.79 15.40 -16.40
CA SER A 236 -2.43 14.89 -16.53
C SER A 236 -1.83 15.24 -17.89
N PHE A 237 -0.54 15.51 -17.96
CA PHE A 237 0.16 15.62 -19.23
C PHE A 237 0.02 14.33 -20.04
N LYS A 238 -0.45 14.46 -21.27
CA LYS A 238 -0.45 13.32 -22.22
C LYS A 238 1.00 13.00 -22.59
N ILE A 239 1.35 11.73 -22.44
CA ILE A 239 2.66 11.20 -22.87
C ILE A 239 2.42 10.59 -24.24
N SER A 240 2.94 11.22 -25.29
CA SER A 240 2.83 10.70 -26.66
C SER A 240 3.56 9.37 -26.80
N ALA A 241 3.24 8.60 -27.85
CA ALA A 241 3.92 7.36 -28.14
C ALA A 241 5.42 7.60 -28.40
N ASP A 242 5.76 8.70 -29.06
CA ASP A 242 7.12 9.08 -29.41
C ASP A 242 7.97 9.47 -28.18
N GLU A 243 7.33 10.04 -27.15
CA GLU A 243 8.00 10.33 -25.87
C GLU A 243 8.24 9.07 -25.01
N LYS A 244 7.57 8.00 -25.31
CA LYS A 244 7.88 6.68 -24.79
C LYS A 244 8.99 6.12 -25.66
N SER A 245 10.25 6.57 -25.47
CA SER A 245 11.38 5.89 -26.10
C SER A 245 11.16 4.39 -25.94
N PRO A 246 10.93 3.61 -27.01
CA PRO A 246 10.88 2.17 -26.88
C PRO A 246 12.23 1.80 -26.27
N LYS A 247 12.20 1.30 -25.04
CA LYS A 247 13.42 0.74 -24.47
C LYS A 247 13.61 -0.59 -25.17
N ASP A 248 14.61 -0.64 -26.03
CA ASP A 248 14.93 -1.83 -26.79
C ASP A 248 15.33 -2.98 -25.85
N ASN A 249 15.08 -4.21 -26.27
CA ASN A 249 15.69 -5.36 -25.64
C ASN A 249 17.16 -5.40 -26.03
N PHE A 250 18.01 -6.05 -25.27
CA PHE A 250 19.40 -6.28 -25.68
C PHE A 250 19.43 -7.13 -26.94
N SER A 251 20.27 -6.76 -27.88
CA SER A 251 20.70 -7.68 -28.94
C SER A 251 21.59 -8.78 -28.36
N LEU A 252 21.82 -9.87 -29.10
CA LEU A 252 22.69 -10.95 -28.66
C LEU A 252 24.12 -10.46 -28.45
N ASP A 253 24.63 -9.59 -29.33
CA ASP A 253 25.98 -9.03 -29.23
C ASP A 253 26.13 -8.09 -28.03
N GLU A 254 25.12 -7.27 -27.76
CA GLU A 254 25.08 -6.46 -26.53
C GLU A 254 25.06 -7.32 -25.26
N LEU A 255 24.33 -8.45 -25.27
CA LEU A 255 24.37 -9.41 -24.18
C LEU A 255 25.76 -9.99 -24.01
N LYS A 256 26.41 -10.43 -25.07
CA LYS A 256 27.82 -10.95 -25.00
C LYS A 256 28.75 -9.92 -24.36
N ILE A 257 28.68 -8.65 -24.76
CA ILE A 257 29.50 -7.57 -24.19
C ILE A 257 29.22 -7.37 -22.71
N VAL A 258 27.93 -7.31 -22.32
CA VAL A 258 27.51 -7.08 -20.92
C VAL A 258 27.87 -8.27 -20.02
N PHE A 259 27.80 -9.49 -20.54
CA PHE A 259 28.13 -10.71 -19.80
C PHE A 259 29.62 -11.03 -19.75
N ALA A 260 30.45 -10.43 -20.61
CA ALA A 260 31.92 -10.56 -20.60
C ALA A 260 32.54 -9.83 -19.39
N THR A 261 32.03 -10.02 -18.20
CA THR A 261 32.53 -9.41 -16.97
C THR A 261 33.17 -10.45 -16.04
N LYS A 262 34.31 -10.09 -15.45
CA LYS A 262 34.96 -10.89 -14.38
C LYS A 262 34.21 -10.80 -13.03
N ARG A 263 33.21 -9.92 -12.92
CA ARG A 263 32.38 -9.72 -11.71
C ARG A 263 31.31 -10.80 -11.65
N LEU A 264 31.63 -11.94 -11.03
CA LEU A 264 30.73 -13.09 -10.91
C LEU A 264 29.38 -12.71 -10.22
N ASP A 265 29.42 -11.81 -9.24
CA ASP A 265 28.21 -11.30 -8.57
C ASP A 265 27.23 -10.66 -9.56
N LEU A 266 27.71 -9.80 -10.44
CA LEU A 266 26.88 -9.13 -11.45
C LEU A 266 26.43 -10.10 -12.53
N ARG A 267 27.38 -10.95 -13.02
CA ARG A 267 27.11 -11.93 -14.06
C ARG A 267 26.05 -12.93 -13.64
N ASN A 268 26.21 -13.56 -12.49
CA ASN A 268 25.26 -14.56 -11.99
C ASN A 268 23.85 -13.94 -11.80
N TYR A 269 23.79 -12.70 -11.28
CA TYR A 269 22.52 -12.02 -11.11
C TYR A 269 21.83 -11.72 -12.45
N MET A 270 22.59 -11.28 -13.45
CA MET A 270 22.07 -11.02 -14.80
C MET A 270 21.67 -12.31 -15.51
N MET A 271 22.48 -13.39 -15.42
CA MET A 271 22.15 -14.69 -15.97
C MET A 271 20.85 -15.24 -15.38
N PHE A 272 20.72 -15.17 -14.07
CA PHE A 272 19.52 -15.61 -13.38
C PHE A 272 18.28 -14.79 -13.79
N ALA A 273 18.43 -13.46 -13.91
CA ALA A 273 17.36 -12.58 -14.37
C ALA A 273 16.94 -12.87 -15.83
N LEU A 274 17.90 -13.11 -16.71
CA LEU A 274 17.65 -13.41 -18.12
C LEU A 274 16.91 -14.74 -18.30
N HIS A 275 17.23 -15.76 -17.50
CA HIS A 275 16.64 -17.09 -17.63
C HIS A 275 15.38 -17.34 -16.77
N THR A 276 15.05 -16.41 -15.87
CA THR A 276 13.84 -16.52 -15.04
C THR A 276 12.81 -15.41 -15.32
N GLY A 277 13.23 -14.36 -15.99
CA GLY A 277 12.39 -13.18 -16.23
C GLY A 277 12.03 -12.42 -14.96
N LEU A 278 12.66 -12.68 -13.82
CA LEU A 278 12.34 -12.07 -12.53
C LEU A 278 12.72 -10.59 -12.47
N ARG A 279 11.96 -9.83 -11.68
CA ARG A 279 12.35 -8.45 -11.34
C ARG A 279 13.49 -8.47 -10.32
N LEU A 280 14.29 -7.41 -10.29
CA LEU A 280 15.42 -7.28 -9.35
C LEU A 280 15.00 -7.61 -7.91
N ASN A 281 13.93 -7.01 -7.42
CA ASN A 281 13.47 -7.25 -6.05
C ASN A 281 12.83 -8.63 -5.85
N GLU A 282 12.31 -9.27 -6.89
CA GLU A 282 11.83 -10.65 -6.83
C GLU A 282 13.01 -11.61 -6.64
N ILE A 283 14.12 -11.41 -7.37
CA ILE A 283 15.35 -12.19 -7.17
C ILE A 283 15.91 -11.92 -5.76
N TRP A 284 15.98 -10.65 -5.36
CA TRP A 284 16.55 -10.29 -4.06
C TRP A 284 15.81 -10.92 -2.86
N GLN A 285 14.53 -11.22 -3.00
CA GLN A 285 13.71 -11.84 -1.95
C GLN A 285 13.82 -13.36 -1.88
N LEU A 286 14.45 -14.01 -2.87
CA LEU A 286 14.62 -15.46 -2.88
C LEU A 286 15.57 -15.91 -1.78
N ASP A 287 15.31 -17.10 -1.27
CA ASP A 287 16.11 -17.83 -0.28
C ASP A 287 16.13 -19.32 -0.62
N ASP A 288 16.77 -20.14 0.20
CA ASP A 288 16.83 -21.59 0.07
C ASP A 288 15.43 -22.25 -0.01
N LYS A 289 14.44 -21.70 0.70
CA LYS A 289 13.05 -22.18 0.71
C LYS A 289 12.30 -21.85 -0.58
N SER A 290 12.88 -21.01 -1.39
CA SER A 290 12.29 -20.62 -2.69
C SER A 290 12.55 -21.68 -3.76
N VAL A 291 13.45 -22.64 -3.53
CA VAL A 291 13.74 -23.74 -4.45
C VAL A 291 12.83 -24.92 -4.15
N GLY A 292 12.24 -25.52 -5.18
CA GLY A 292 11.42 -26.72 -5.08
C GLY A 292 11.70 -27.66 -6.22
N GLU A 293 11.20 -28.89 -6.09
CA GLU A 293 11.26 -29.92 -7.12
C GLU A 293 9.95 -30.70 -7.15
N GLU A 294 9.41 -30.95 -8.33
CA GLU A 294 8.19 -31.70 -8.56
C GLU A 294 8.35 -32.44 -9.89
N ASP A 295 8.07 -33.75 -9.93
CA ASP A 295 8.23 -34.62 -11.11
C ASP A 295 9.63 -34.53 -11.76
N GLY A 296 10.70 -34.40 -10.94
CA GLY A 296 12.08 -34.24 -11.43
C GLY A 296 12.35 -32.90 -12.10
N ILE A 297 11.46 -31.91 -11.95
CA ILE A 297 11.63 -30.56 -12.47
C ILE A 297 11.91 -29.63 -11.29
N LYS A 298 13.15 -29.11 -11.20
CA LYS A 298 13.51 -28.07 -10.25
C LYS A 298 12.90 -26.74 -10.68
N PHE A 299 12.40 -25.98 -9.72
CA PHE A 299 11.80 -24.68 -9.97
C PHE A 299 12.06 -23.68 -8.85
N ILE A 300 11.93 -22.42 -9.18
CA ILE A 300 11.91 -21.31 -8.21
C ILE A 300 10.45 -20.92 -7.92
N ASN A 301 10.10 -20.89 -6.64
CA ASN A 301 8.81 -20.45 -6.17
C ASN A 301 8.86 -18.95 -5.82
N VAL A 302 8.24 -18.13 -6.63
CA VAL A 302 8.37 -16.67 -6.57
C VAL A 302 7.11 -16.03 -6.03
N LYS A 303 7.25 -15.22 -5.00
CA LYS A 303 6.17 -14.37 -4.50
C LYS A 303 5.99 -13.16 -5.41
N THR A 304 4.82 -13.01 -6.01
CA THR A 304 4.54 -11.89 -6.91
C THR A 304 4.35 -10.59 -6.11
N ALA A 305 5.17 -9.58 -6.38
CA ALA A 305 5.27 -8.36 -5.58
C ALA A 305 4.10 -7.36 -5.75
N LYS A 306 3.31 -7.46 -6.82
CA LYS A 306 2.18 -6.54 -7.09
C LYS A 306 0.91 -7.31 -7.29
N GLN A 307 -0.03 -7.14 -6.36
CA GLN A 307 -1.36 -7.71 -6.49
C GLN A 307 -2.45 -6.68 -6.19
N LYS A 308 -3.50 -6.66 -7.02
CA LYS A 308 -4.79 -6.07 -6.67
C LYS A 308 -5.46 -7.01 -5.66
N GLY A 309 -5.84 -6.49 -4.48
CA GLY A 309 -6.60 -7.26 -3.50
C GLY A 309 -5.83 -7.93 -2.36
N GLY A 310 -4.52 -7.70 -2.21
CA GLY A 310 -3.79 -8.06 -0.97
C GLY A 310 -3.46 -9.55 -0.78
N VAL A 311 -3.81 -10.44 -1.71
CA VAL A 311 -3.47 -11.87 -1.64
C VAL A 311 -2.15 -12.12 -2.36
N SER A 312 -1.14 -12.63 -1.63
CA SER A 312 0.15 -13.00 -2.25
C SER A 312 -0.06 -14.23 -3.14
N LYS A 313 0.21 -14.07 -4.43
CA LYS A 313 0.24 -15.20 -5.36
C LYS A 313 1.67 -15.66 -5.55
N TYR A 314 1.87 -16.96 -5.51
CA TYR A 314 3.14 -17.58 -5.87
C TYR A 314 3.06 -18.08 -7.29
N ARG A 315 4.21 -18.03 -7.99
CA ARG A 315 4.38 -18.67 -9.29
C ARG A 315 5.64 -19.49 -9.30
N GLN A 316 5.57 -20.62 -9.95
CA GLN A 316 6.68 -21.54 -10.14
C GLN A 316 7.30 -21.28 -11.51
N ILE A 317 8.62 -21.09 -11.52
CA ILE A 317 9.41 -20.94 -12.75
C ILE A 317 10.44 -22.08 -12.77
N PRO A 318 10.37 -23.00 -13.74
CA PRO A 318 11.36 -24.07 -13.85
C PRO A 318 12.76 -23.48 -14.02
N ILE A 319 13.77 -24.14 -13.45
CA ILE A 319 15.17 -23.75 -13.61
C ILE A 319 15.63 -24.26 -14.98
N HIS A 320 16.05 -23.30 -15.82
CA HIS A 320 16.57 -23.61 -17.16
C HIS A 320 17.98 -24.25 -17.05
N LYS A 321 18.30 -25.20 -17.95
CA LYS A 321 19.60 -25.91 -17.98
C LYS A 321 20.81 -24.96 -17.94
N ASN A 322 20.74 -23.82 -18.62
CA ASN A 322 21.83 -22.83 -18.67
C ASN A 322 22.17 -22.19 -17.32
N ILE A 323 21.29 -22.31 -16.31
CA ILE A 323 21.46 -21.74 -14.97
C ILE A 323 21.28 -22.76 -13.84
N GLU A 324 21.37 -24.07 -14.15
CA GLU A 324 21.28 -25.11 -13.11
C GLU A 324 22.29 -24.91 -11.99
N TYR A 325 23.50 -24.45 -12.32
CA TYR A 325 24.56 -24.14 -11.37
C TYR A 325 24.22 -22.97 -10.41
N LEU A 326 23.24 -22.17 -10.73
CA LEU A 326 22.71 -21.09 -9.89
C LEU A 326 21.44 -21.50 -9.10
N GLY A 327 20.96 -22.70 -9.32
CA GLY A 327 19.66 -23.15 -8.81
C GLY A 327 19.62 -23.33 -7.30
N ASP A 328 20.77 -23.50 -6.62
CA ASP A 328 20.86 -23.61 -5.15
C ASP A 328 20.82 -22.25 -4.42
N LEU A 329 20.85 -21.15 -5.16
CA LEU A 329 20.83 -19.77 -4.67
C LEU A 329 21.98 -19.35 -3.72
N LYS A 330 23.00 -20.19 -3.48
CA LYS A 330 24.12 -19.85 -2.58
C LYS A 330 24.89 -18.60 -3.03
N TRP A 331 25.01 -18.40 -4.35
CA TRP A 331 25.61 -17.20 -4.92
C TRP A 331 24.85 -15.91 -4.50
N LEU A 332 23.52 -15.99 -4.38
CA LEU A 332 22.68 -14.85 -3.95
C LEU A 332 22.89 -14.54 -2.47
N GLU A 333 23.00 -15.55 -1.64
CA GLU A 333 23.31 -15.37 -0.22
C GLU A 333 24.68 -14.69 -0.01
N GLN A 334 25.68 -15.07 -0.81
CA GLN A 334 27.00 -14.43 -0.78
C GLN A 334 26.91 -12.94 -1.10
N ILE A 335 26.11 -12.57 -2.14
CA ILE A 335 25.86 -11.16 -2.46
C ILE A 335 25.21 -10.43 -1.28
N LYS A 336 24.21 -11.03 -0.64
CA LYS A 336 23.47 -10.42 0.48
C LYS A 336 24.32 -10.25 1.75
N LYS A 337 25.29 -11.15 1.99
CA LYS A 337 26.25 -11.03 3.11
C LYS A 337 27.05 -9.73 3.08
N GLY A 338 27.21 -9.11 1.90
CA GLY A 338 27.80 -7.79 1.74
C GLY A 338 27.01 -6.61 2.33
N LYS A 339 25.83 -6.87 2.93
CA LYS A 339 24.92 -5.88 3.57
C LYS A 339 24.46 -4.75 2.63
N GLU A 340 24.59 -4.93 1.32
CA GLU A 340 24.05 -3.98 0.35
C GLU A 340 22.52 -4.09 0.28
N SER A 341 21.85 -3.00 -0.06
CA SER A 341 20.43 -3.04 -0.38
C SER A 341 20.21 -3.44 -1.85
N SER A 342 19.02 -4.01 -2.15
CA SER A 342 18.64 -4.32 -3.53
C SER A 342 18.71 -3.10 -4.46
N ASP A 343 18.35 -1.91 -3.97
CA ASP A 343 18.42 -0.66 -4.74
C ASP A 343 19.87 -0.28 -5.08
N TYR A 344 20.78 -0.46 -4.13
CA TYR A 344 22.19 -0.17 -4.36
C TYR A 344 22.80 -1.18 -5.36
N PHE A 345 22.51 -2.46 -5.19
CA PHE A 345 22.94 -3.50 -6.11
C PHE A 345 22.39 -3.28 -7.53
N GLY A 346 21.12 -2.88 -7.63
CA GLY A 346 20.49 -2.49 -8.90
C GLY A 346 21.18 -1.31 -9.59
N LYS A 347 21.65 -0.32 -8.83
CA LYS A 347 22.44 0.79 -9.36
C LYS A 347 23.80 0.29 -9.87
N ARG A 348 24.44 -0.67 -9.21
CA ARG A 348 25.71 -1.28 -9.66
C ARG A 348 25.50 -2.04 -10.97
N LEU A 349 24.44 -2.85 -11.09
CA LEU A 349 24.09 -3.55 -12.33
C LEU A 349 23.88 -2.57 -13.49
N ASN A 350 23.08 -1.54 -13.29
CA ASN A 350 22.83 -0.55 -14.35
C ASN A 350 24.10 0.24 -14.72
N ARG A 351 24.95 0.59 -13.75
CA ARG A 351 26.24 1.25 -14.03
C ARG A 351 27.16 0.36 -14.85
N HIS A 352 27.21 -0.95 -14.55
CA HIS A 352 27.96 -1.90 -15.34
C HIS A 352 27.43 -1.96 -16.78
N ILE A 353 26.12 -2.12 -16.97
CA ILE A 353 25.49 -2.16 -18.29
C ILE A 353 25.81 -0.90 -19.10
N HIS A 354 25.58 0.30 -18.54
CA HIS A 354 25.87 1.55 -19.23
C HIS A 354 27.35 1.77 -19.53
N LYS A 355 28.25 1.23 -18.69
CA LYS A 355 29.69 1.29 -18.97
C LYS A 355 30.07 0.35 -20.13
N SER A 356 29.44 -0.81 -20.22
CA SER A 356 29.71 -1.81 -21.25
C SER A 356 29.14 -1.40 -22.63
N ILE A 357 27.97 -0.78 -22.64
CA ILE A 357 27.26 -0.35 -23.86
C ILE A 357 26.71 1.07 -23.69
N PRO A 358 27.55 2.12 -23.74
CA PRO A 358 27.14 3.50 -23.42
C PRO A 358 26.05 4.08 -24.33
N SER A 359 25.99 3.65 -25.59
CA SER A 359 25.06 4.14 -26.61
C SER A 359 23.66 3.52 -26.49
N ALA A 360 23.52 2.41 -25.78
CA ALA A 360 22.25 1.67 -25.71
C ALA A 360 21.30 2.26 -24.65
N ASN A 361 20.05 2.49 -25.02
CA ASN A 361 18.99 2.90 -24.08
C ASN A 361 18.39 1.70 -23.34
N VAL A 362 19.23 0.91 -22.71
CA VAL A 362 18.90 -0.34 -22.01
C VAL A 362 19.16 -0.24 -20.52
N SER A 363 18.57 -1.13 -19.76
CA SER A 363 18.78 -1.24 -18.31
C SER A 363 18.61 -2.70 -17.89
N PHE A 364 19.04 -3.05 -16.68
CA PHE A 364 18.87 -4.40 -16.12
C PHE A 364 17.44 -4.95 -16.32
N HIS A 365 16.41 -4.11 -16.20
CA HIS A 365 15.03 -4.55 -16.38
C HIS A 365 14.74 -5.08 -17.79
N ARG A 366 15.56 -4.76 -18.79
CA ARG A 366 15.38 -5.22 -20.18
C ARG A 366 15.74 -6.69 -20.36
N LEU A 367 16.55 -7.29 -19.47
CA LEU A 367 16.77 -8.74 -19.45
C LEU A 367 15.44 -9.50 -19.32
N ARG A 368 14.49 -8.96 -18.55
CA ARG A 368 13.13 -9.50 -18.49
C ARG A 368 12.37 -9.32 -19.80
N GLY A 369 12.68 -8.28 -20.57
CA GLY A 369 12.14 -8.08 -21.92
C GLY A 369 12.69 -9.11 -22.90
N ASN A 370 14.00 -9.43 -22.82
CA ASN A 370 14.64 -10.50 -23.60
C ASN A 370 14.01 -11.86 -23.27
N PHE A 371 13.85 -12.19 -21.97
CA PHE A 371 13.14 -13.39 -21.55
C PHE A 371 11.74 -13.47 -22.16
N ALA A 372 10.95 -12.39 -22.04
CA ALA A 372 9.59 -12.35 -22.55
C ALA A 372 9.52 -12.60 -24.06
N LYS A 373 10.44 -11.96 -24.80
CA LYS A 373 10.54 -12.11 -26.25
C LYS A 373 10.89 -13.55 -26.63
N ALA A 374 11.93 -14.11 -26.03
CA ALA A 374 12.39 -15.47 -26.33
C ALA A 374 11.29 -16.53 -26.08
N ILE A 375 10.58 -16.43 -24.95
CA ILE A 375 9.45 -17.34 -24.65
C ILE A 375 8.33 -17.19 -25.67
N LYS A 376 7.96 -15.96 -25.98
CA LYS A 376 6.86 -15.67 -26.91
C LYS A 376 7.19 -16.19 -28.32
N ASP A 377 8.38 -15.89 -28.81
CA ASP A 377 8.82 -16.30 -30.16
C ASP A 377 8.85 -17.83 -30.25
N TYR A 378 9.46 -18.52 -29.28
CA TYR A 378 9.49 -19.97 -29.23
C TYR A 378 8.10 -20.61 -29.20
N CYS A 379 7.21 -20.10 -28.35
CA CYS A 379 5.84 -20.60 -28.28
C CYS A 379 5.10 -20.43 -29.61
N LEU A 380 5.30 -19.29 -30.28
CA LEU A 380 4.66 -19.02 -31.58
C LEU A 380 5.19 -19.96 -32.66
N GLU A 381 6.52 -20.12 -32.77
CA GLU A 381 7.18 -20.96 -33.77
C GLU A 381 6.83 -22.45 -33.62
N ASN A 382 6.57 -22.90 -32.38
CA ASN A 382 6.23 -24.29 -32.09
C ASN A 382 4.73 -24.54 -31.89
N SER A 383 3.88 -23.56 -32.23
CA SER A 383 2.42 -23.65 -32.07
C SER A 383 1.98 -23.99 -30.63
N LEU A 384 2.72 -23.50 -29.65
CA LEU A 384 2.43 -23.65 -28.23
C LEU A 384 1.62 -22.44 -27.71
N ALA A 385 0.90 -22.66 -26.63
CA ALA A 385 0.24 -21.56 -25.92
C ALA A 385 1.27 -20.55 -25.38
N ASP A 386 1.02 -19.25 -25.53
CA ASP A 386 1.90 -18.20 -25.00
C ASP A 386 1.85 -18.18 -23.46
N LEU A 387 2.89 -18.68 -22.83
CA LEU A 387 3.06 -18.73 -21.38
C LEU A 387 3.79 -17.52 -20.80
N THR A 388 4.12 -16.52 -21.62
CA THR A 388 4.88 -15.33 -21.20
C THR A 388 4.24 -14.63 -19.99
N SER A 389 2.94 -14.36 -20.04
CA SER A 389 2.23 -13.70 -18.94
C SER A 389 2.21 -14.52 -17.65
N VAL A 390 2.08 -15.84 -17.76
CA VAL A 390 2.09 -16.78 -16.63
C VAL A 390 3.47 -16.78 -15.97
N LEU A 391 4.53 -16.95 -16.74
CA LEU A 391 5.91 -16.99 -16.24
C LEU A 391 6.33 -15.63 -15.64
N LEU A 392 5.93 -14.53 -16.26
CA LEU A 392 6.21 -13.20 -15.75
C LEU A 392 5.33 -12.80 -14.54
N GLY A 393 4.22 -13.47 -14.28
CA GLY A 393 3.28 -13.10 -13.24
C GLY A 393 2.61 -11.76 -13.52
N HIS A 394 2.22 -11.50 -14.77
CA HIS A 394 1.36 -10.40 -15.12
C HIS A 394 -0.09 -10.80 -14.83
N SER A 395 -0.79 -10.03 -14.01
CA SER A 395 -2.24 -10.17 -13.88
C SER A 395 -2.87 -9.56 -15.13
N THR A 396 -3.26 -10.38 -16.05
CA THR A 396 -4.25 -10.09 -17.06
C THR A 396 -5.60 -10.57 -16.51
N ASP A 397 -6.73 -10.14 -17.04
CA ASP A 397 -8.09 -10.33 -16.52
C ASP A 397 -8.38 -11.69 -15.84
N LEU A 398 -9.47 -11.75 -15.04
CA LEU A 398 -9.86 -12.91 -14.21
C LEU A 398 -9.73 -14.28 -14.91
N ALA A 399 -9.95 -14.33 -16.22
CA ALA A 399 -9.82 -15.54 -17.02
C ALA A 399 -8.37 -16.06 -17.09
N THR A 400 -7.39 -15.18 -17.28
CA THR A 400 -5.96 -15.55 -17.35
C THR A 400 -5.42 -16.02 -16.00
N ASP A 401 -5.94 -15.48 -14.90
CA ASP A 401 -5.58 -15.90 -13.54
C ASP A 401 -6.05 -17.35 -13.25
N THR A 402 -7.17 -17.77 -13.82
CA THR A 402 -7.68 -19.15 -13.71
C THR A 402 -6.87 -20.09 -14.59
N TYR A 403 -6.51 -19.68 -15.80
CA TYR A 403 -5.61 -20.43 -16.68
C TYR A 403 -4.21 -20.60 -16.10
N ALA A 404 -3.66 -19.56 -15.47
CA ALA A 404 -2.32 -19.60 -14.88
C ALA A 404 -2.15 -20.64 -13.76
N LYS A 405 -3.22 -20.98 -13.05
CA LYS A 405 -3.22 -22.01 -12.00
C LYS A 405 -3.13 -23.43 -12.52
N GLY A 406 -3.54 -23.66 -13.77
CA GLY A 406 -3.60 -24.99 -14.39
C GLY A 406 -2.39 -25.36 -15.29
N VAL A 407 -1.45 -24.44 -15.51
CA VAL A 407 -0.30 -24.72 -16.38
C VAL A 407 0.74 -25.57 -15.64
N SER A 408 1.00 -26.78 -16.15
CA SER A 408 1.95 -27.72 -15.59
C SER A 408 3.41 -27.20 -15.65
N LEU A 409 4.25 -27.67 -14.71
CA LEU A 409 5.68 -27.38 -14.75
C LEU A 409 6.34 -27.88 -16.04
N LYS A 410 5.86 -29.01 -16.58
CA LYS A 410 6.33 -29.56 -17.85
C LYS A 410 6.09 -28.61 -19.02
N ALA A 411 4.89 -28.03 -19.13
CA ALA A 411 4.58 -27.03 -20.16
C ALA A 411 5.43 -25.76 -20.01
N LYS A 412 5.62 -25.28 -18.77
CA LYS A 412 6.51 -24.15 -18.49
C LYS A 412 7.96 -24.45 -18.88
N LYS A 413 8.46 -25.66 -18.54
CA LYS A 413 9.82 -26.09 -18.90
C LYS A 413 9.99 -26.15 -20.42
N GLU A 414 8.98 -26.63 -21.14
CA GLU A 414 9.00 -26.65 -22.60
C GLU A 414 9.11 -25.23 -23.17
N ALA A 415 8.30 -24.30 -22.71
CA ALA A 415 8.35 -22.91 -23.17
C ALA A 415 9.72 -22.24 -22.91
N LEU A 416 10.44 -22.66 -21.85
CA LEU A 416 11.76 -22.13 -21.54
C LEU A 416 12.85 -22.54 -22.56
N LYS A 417 12.61 -23.50 -23.45
CA LYS A 417 13.53 -23.82 -24.54
C LYS A 417 13.86 -22.64 -25.44
N GLY A 418 12.95 -21.65 -25.53
CA GLY A 418 13.23 -20.39 -26.19
C GLY A 418 14.48 -19.62 -25.66
N LEU A 419 15.01 -20.05 -24.50
CA LEU A 419 16.23 -19.48 -23.92
C LEU A 419 17.49 -20.28 -24.24
N ASP A 420 17.38 -21.36 -25.01
CA ASP A 420 18.49 -22.27 -25.29
C ASP A 420 19.68 -21.53 -25.93
N ASP A 421 19.43 -20.62 -26.87
CA ASP A 421 20.46 -19.85 -27.56
C ASP A 421 21.31 -18.97 -26.64
N TYR A 422 20.81 -18.67 -25.44
CA TYR A 422 21.58 -17.91 -24.45
C TYR A 422 22.68 -18.74 -23.77
N HIS A 423 22.85 -20.03 -24.13
CA HIS A 423 24.00 -20.81 -23.70
C HIS A 423 25.33 -20.16 -24.13
N LEU A 424 25.33 -19.41 -25.23
CA LEU A 424 26.50 -18.66 -25.74
C LEU A 424 27.02 -17.59 -24.77
N LEU A 425 26.24 -17.26 -23.73
CA LEU A 425 26.63 -16.30 -22.67
C LEU A 425 27.32 -17.01 -21.48
N ILE A 426 27.35 -18.34 -21.48
CA ILE A 426 28.01 -19.14 -20.45
C ILE A 426 29.48 -19.29 -20.84
N ILE A 427 30.33 -18.37 -20.40
CA ILE A 427 31.78 -18.36 -20.63
C ILE A 427 32.47 -18.77 -19.34
#